data_702588aafd7e3206b8ec86acef4e1711
#
_entry.id   702588aafd7e3206b8ec86acef4e1711
#
_cell.length_a   1.000
_cell.length_b   1.000
_cell.length_c   1.000
_cell.angle_alpha   90.00
_cell.angle_beta   90.00
_cell.angle_gamma   90.00
#
_symmetry.space_group_name_H-M   'P 1'
#
loop_
_entity.id
_entity.type
_entity.pdbx_description
1 polymer ?
#
loop_
_entity_poly.entity_id
_entity_poly.type
_entity_poly.pdbx_seq_one_letter_code
_entity_poly.pdbx_strand_id
1 'polypeptide(L)'
;MKKNNISAIFLIIAAAAMAHAGTGAYDDIISQIMANNLSLKAEKASLESQGLEIRAENNLADPEVGFEHQWGEGALGNKWNITVSQSFDWPGAYRARSRASLQAENAFAMLYRSKENELRLNTRRLLIDISYCLQRRKLTETVSDNVGRLNELISTAYEHGQATILDLSKIKLQLAESRTTLETIDSELASLRADLIALNGNQAVAIDSLDSYDSDRLLSEEEYLEAIDRSDLTAASLRAESDYRLAGARAARLGAYPGFSLGYVHNVELGEKFNGFSVSVTLPFFSNRHKSQSARLAAEATELAVTDYRMAAQTRIVTDFAAARRIEKRIDAYDAIFANDVDYLALLKKSYDGGQITVLDYLLEINYFTEARLNYLALCHDYRLRLADLNRYITTD
;
A
#
# COMPACT_ATOMS: atom_id res chain seq x y z
N MET A 1 -16.33 13.43 55.90
CA MET A 1 -15.48 12.21 55.86
C MET A 1 -15.99 11.27 54.77
N LYS A 2 -15.36 11.26 53.63
CA LYS A 2 -15.37 10.13 52.67
C LYS A 2 -14.20 10.39 51.72
N LYS A 3 -13.14 9.60 51.88
CA LYS A 3 -11.92 9.62 51.08
C LYS A 3 -12.20 8.99 49.72
N ASN A 4 -11.87 9.72 48.69
CA ASN A 4 -11.88 9.27 47.30
C ASN A 4 -10.76 8.27 47.05
N ASN A 5 -11.11 7.11 46.57
CA ASN A 5 -10.21 6.16 45.93
C ASN A 5 -10.09 6.54 44.45
N ILE A 6 -9.06 7.31 44.09
CA ILE A 6 -8.55 7.48 42.72
C ILE A 6 -7.17 6.84 42.73
N SER A 7 -7.11 5.56 42.54
CA SER A 7 -5.83 4.84 42.31
C SER A 7 -6.12 3.40 41.85
N ALA A 8 -6.57 3.23 40.62
CA ALA A 8 -6.58 1.92 39.95
C ALA A 8 -6.86 2.02 38.45
N ILE A 9 -6.19 2.92 37.70
CA ILE A 9 -6.19 2.91 36.23
C ILE A 9 -4.78 3.24 35.70
N PHE A 10 -3.77 2.53 36.17
CA PHE A 10 -2.40 2.65 35.64
C PHE A 10 -1.65 1.32 35.73
N LEU A 11 -2.31 0.21 35.40
CA LEU A 11 -1.62 -1.08 35.37
C LEU A 11 -2.26 -2.10 34.41
N ILE A 12 -2.55 -1.73 33.16
CA ILE A 12 -2.86 -2.68 32.06
C ILE A 12 -2.31 -2.11 30.75
N ILE A 13 -1.02 -1.81 30.66
CA ILE A 13 -0.30 -1.59 29.38
C ILE A 13 1.11 -2.22 29.44
N ALA A 14 1.24 -3.35 30.12
CA ALA A 14 2.52 -4.04 30.18
C ALA A 14 2.38 -5.57 30.03
N ALA A 15 1.32 -6.07 29.40
CA ALA A 15 1.11 -7.51 29.22
C ALA A 15 0.67 -7.92 27.80
N ALA A 16 0.94 -7.10 26.78
CA ALA A 16 0.71 -7.48 25.38
C ALA A 16 2.01 -7.70 24.58
N ALA A 17 3.13 -7.93 25.25
CA ALA A 17 4.44 -8.16 24.62
C ALA A 17 4.91 -9.62 24.70
N MET A 18 4.01 -10.59 24.90
CA MET A 18 4.40 -11.99 24.88
C MET A 18 3.33 -12.84 24.21
N ALA A 19 3.29 -12.82 22.88
CA ALA A 19 2.79 -13.93 22.04
C ALA A 19 3.07 -13.62 20.56
N HIS A 20 4.34 -13.38 20.17
CA HIS A 20 4.78 -13.44 18.78
C HIS A 20 5.89 -14.50 18.67
N ALA A 21 5.50 -15.76 18.90
CA ALA A 21 6.32 -16.89 18.48
C ALA A 21 6.00 -17.13 17.00
N GLY A 22 6.85 -16.64 16.08
CA GLY A 22 6.86 -17.03 14.68
C GLY A 22 6.60 -15.99 13.60
N THR A 23 6.57 -14.70 13.93
CA THR A 23 6.61 -13.67 12.87
C THR A 23 8.03 -13.57 12.32
N GLY A 24 8.21 -13.70 11.00
CA GLY A 24 9.50 -13.51 10.35
C GLY A 24 9.99 -12.05 10.51
N ALA A 25 11.30 -11.83 10.36
CA ALA A 25 11.89 -10.48 10.47
C ALA A 25 11.21 -9.43 9.56
N TYR A 26 10.63 -9.88 8.43
CA TYR A 26 9.87 -9.02 7.52
C TYR A 26 8.54 -8.56 8.14
N ASP A 27 7.80 -9.45 8.78
CA ASP A 27 6.48 -9.14 9.33
C ASP A 27 6.56 -8.15 10.50
N ASP A 28 7.62 -8.20 11.30
CA ASP A 28 7.86 -7.22 12.37
C ASP A 28 8.10 -5.81 11.79
N ILE A 29 8.94 -5.70 10.74
CA ILE A 29 9.21 -4.43 10.06
C ILE A 29 7.95 -3.91 9.35
N ILE A 30 7.22 -4.78 8.64
CA ILE A 30 5.97 -4.43 7.98
C ILE A 30 4.98 -3.88 9.02
N SER A 31 4.81 -4.56 10.14
CA SER A 31 3.90 -4.13 11.22
C SER A 31 4.29 -2.76 11.80
N GLN A 32 5.59 -2.50 11.98
CA GLN A 32 6.11 -1.21 12.41
C GLN A 32 5.78 -0.11 11.38
N ILE A 33 5.99 -0.37 10.08
CA ILE A 33 5.71 0.59 9.01
C ILE A 33 4.21 0.86 8.92
N MET A 34 3.36 -0.17 8.99
CA MET A 34 1.91 0.00 9.01
C MET A 34 1.44 0.93 10.15
N ALA A 35 2.05 0.81 11.33
CA ALA A 35 1.74 1.66 12.47
C ALA A 35 2.23 3.12 12.30
N ASN A 36 3.34 3.35 11.62
CA ASN A 36 4.01 4.66 11.56
C ASN A 36 3.75 5.44 10.28
N ASN A 37 3.31 4.79 9.19
CA ASN A 37 3.15 5.40 7.88
C ASN A 37 2.16 6.57 7.89
N LEU A 38 2.66 7.76 7.55
CA LEU A 38 1.87 8.99 7.58
C LEU A 38 0.87 9.06 6.43
N SER A 39 1.21 8.53 5.25
CA SER A 39 0.31 8.52 4.10
C SER A 39 -0.93 7.66 4.39
N LEU A 40 -0.75 6.49 5.01
CA LEU A 40 -1.85 5.62 5.40
C LEU A 40 -2.76 6.28 6.47
N LYS A 41 -2.17 6.99 7.43
CA LYS A 41 -2.93 7.75 8.44
C LYS A 41 -3.72 8.91 7.81
N ALA A 42 -3.12 9.62 6.85
CA ALA A 42 -3.79 10.69 6.11
C ALA A 42 -4.96 10.13 5.26
N GLU A 43 -4.75 9.00 4.59
CA GLU A 43 -5.80 8.32 3.83
C GLU A 43 -6.98 7.94 4.72
N LYS A 44 -6.70 7.36 5.89
CA LYS A 44 -7.76 7.03 6.88
C LYS A 44 -8.59 8.26 7.26
N ALA A 45 -7.92 9.36 7.62
CA ALA A 45 -8.60 10.61 7.99
C ALA A 45 -9.40 11.20 6.82
N SER A 46 -8.88 11.09 5.59
CA SER A 46 -9.58 11.54 4.38
C SER A 46 -10.86 10.73 4.12
N LEU A 47 -10.80 9.40 4.23
CA LEU A 47 -11.96 8.54 4.04
C LEU A 47 -13.00 8.71 5.15
N GLU A 48 -12.57 8.93 6.39
CA GLU A 48 -13.47 9.28 7.51
C GLU A 48 -14.17 10.62 7.26
N SER A 49 -13.45 11.64 6.77
CA SER A 49 -14.04 12.95 6.39
C SER A 49 -15.09 12.79 5.30
N GLN A 50 -14.76 12.07 4.21
CA GLN A 50 -15.70 11.80 3.11
C GLN A 50 -16.97 11.06 3.60
N GLY A 51 -16.81 10.11 4.52
CA GLY A 51 -17.93 9.40 5.14
C GLY A 51 -18.85 10.34 5.91
N LEU A 52 -18.29 11.31 6.65
CA LEU A 52 -19.06 12.33 7.38
C LEU A 52 -19.76 13.30 6.42
N GLU A 53 -19.12 13.71 5.32
CA GLU A 53 -19.73 14.55 4.29
C GLU A 53 -20.96 13.87 3.66
N ILE A 54 -20.83 12.58 3.27
CA ILE A 54 -21.96 11.82 2.72
C ILE A 54 -23.10 11.66 3.74
N ARG A 55 -22.80 11.50 5.03
CA ARG A 55 -23.81 11.48 6.08
C ARG A 55 -24.50 12.85 6.22
N ALA A 56 -23.73 13.94 6.15
CA ALA A 56 -24.26 15.29 6.25
C ALA A 56 -25.25 15.63 5.12
N GLU A 57 -25.05 15.10 3.91
CA GLU A 57 -25.99 15.25 2.78
C GLU A 57 -27.39 14.68 3.07
N ASN A 58 -27.53 13.82 4.07
CA ASN A 58 -28.81 13.23 4.48
C ASN A 58 -29.49 13.95 5.65
N ASN A 59 -28.90 15.05 6.14
CA ASN A 59 -29.51 15.87 7.17
C ASN A 59 -30.80 16.54 6.64
N LEU A 60 -31.67 16.90 7.56
CA LEU A 60 -32.77 17.82 7.24
C LEU A 60 -32.20 19.17 6.85
N ALA A 61 -32.88 19.86 5.93
CA ALA A 61 -32.55 21.26 5.66
C ALA A 61 -32.74 22.09 6.95
N ASP A 62 -31.94 23.13 7.09
CA ASP A 62 -32.09 24.03 8.25
C ASP A 62 -33.41 24.76 8.21
N PRO A 63 -34.03 25.07 9.38
CA PRO A 63 -35.21 25.89 9.43
C PRO A 63 -34.90 27.32 8.97
N GLU A 64 -35.77 27.86 8.14
CA GLU A 64 -35.66 29.23 7.64
C GLU A 64 -36.51 30.15 8.45
N VAL A 65 -35.97 31.31 8.86
CA VAL A 65 -36.66 32.39 9.50
C VAL A 65 -36.59 33.60 8.61
N GLY A 66 -37.74 34.02 8.06
CA GLY A 66 -37.87 35.18 7.20
C GLY A 66 -38.54 36.33 7.96
N PHE A 67 -38.06 37.55 7.75
CA PHE A 67 -38.71 38.79 8.12
C PHE A 67 -38.87 39.66 6.88
N GLU A 68 -40.09 40.12 6.64
CA GLU A 68 -40.42 41.02 5.53
C GLU A 68 -41.13 42.24 6.07
N HIS A 69 -40.72 43.43 5.63
CA HIS A 69 -41.43 44.68 5.93
C HIS A 69 -41.69 45.45 4.63
N GLN A 70 -42.91 45.89 4.45
CA GLN A 70 -43.37 46.63 3.28
C GLN A 70 -43.90 48.00 3.75
N TRP A 71 -43.48 49.04 3.08
CA TRP A 71 -43.92 50.43 3.29
C TRP A 71 -45.00 50.76 2.26
N GLY A 72 -46.19 51.14 2.76
CA GLY A 72 -47.26 51.60 1.89
C GLY A 72 -47.37 53.13 1.92
N GLU A 73 -47.92 53.71 0.84
CA GLU A 73 -48.22 55.13 0.75
C GLU A 73 -49.64 55.45 1.22
N GLY A 74 -49.75 56.55 1.94
CA GLY A 74 -51.05 57.07 2.39
C GLY A 74 -51.81 56.14 3.36
N ALA A 75 -53.03 55.83 3.04
CA ALA A 75 -53.91 55.00 3.89
C ALA A 75 -53.55 53.51 3.90
N LEU A 76 -52.62 53.09 3.07
CA LEU A 76 -52.17 51.67 3.00
C LEU A 76 -51.34 51.24 4.19
N GLY A 77 -50.65 52.17 4.89
CA GLY A 77 -49.89 51.91 6.09
C GLY A 77 -48.73 50.90 5.85
N ASN A 78 -48.13 50.44 6.92
CA ASN A 78 -47.03 49.47 6.87
C ASN A 78 -47.55 48.04 7.10
N LYS A 79 -46.89 47.12 6.44
CA LYS A 79 -47.15 45.68 6.62
C LYS A 79 -45.85 44.95 6.92
N TRP A 80 -45.86 44.02 7.84
CA TRP A 80 -44.70 43.17 8.09
C TRP A 80 -45.14 41.73 8.39
N ASN A 81 -44.28 40.79 8.08
CA ASN A 81 -44.50 39.39 8.43
C ASN A 81 -43.26 38.75 8.99
N ILE A 82 -43.43 37.71 9.80
CA ILE A 82 -42.41 36.77 10.23
C ILE A 82 -42.89 35.39 9.75
N THR A 83 -41.99 34.70 9.05
CA THR A 83 -42.22 33.34 8.59
C THR A 83 -41.16 32.44 9.19
N VAL A 84 -41.60 31.31 9.76
CA VAL A 84 -40.67 30.21 10.15
C VAL A 84 -41.07 28.99 9.33
N SER A 85 -40.17 28.47 8.53
CA SER A 85 -40.43 27.31 7.66
C SER A 85 -39.39 26.22 7.77
N GLN A 86 -39.81 24.97 7.56
CA GLN A 86 -38.98 23.80 7.51
C GLN A 86 -39.23 23.03 6.21
N SER A 87 -38.16 22.80 5.47
CA SER A 87 -38.21 22.04 4.22
C SER A 87 -37.87 20.56 4.44
N PHE A 88 -38.54 19.71 3.68
CA PHE A 88 -38.40 18.25 3.71
C PHE A 88 -38.33 17.73 2.28
N ASP A 89 -37.40 16.82 2.04
CA ASP A 89 -37.42 16.03 0.82
C ASP A 89 -38.45 14.91 0.91
N TRP A 90 -38.67 14.25 -0.21
CA TRP A 90 -39.52 13.05 -0.25
C TRP A 90 -38.99 12.01 0.75
N PRO A 91 -39.83 11.40 1.61
CA PRO A 91 -39.36 10.46 2.65
C PRO A 91 -38.57 9.29 2.11
N GLY A 92 -38.84 8.84 0.88
CA GLY A 92 -38.06 7.80 0.19
C GLY A 92 -36.67 8.23 -0.16
N ALA A 93 -36.40 9.53 -0.38
CA ALA A 93 -35.06 10.06 -0.68
C ALA A 93 -34.12 9.94 0.54
N TYR A 94 -34.62 10.28 1.74
CA TYR A 94 -33.83 10.10 2.98
C TYR A 94 -33.45 8.66 3.22
N ARG A 95 -34.37 7.71 3.00
CA ARG A 95 -34.07 6.27 3.13
C ARG A 95 -33.05 5.79 2.11
N ALA A 96 -33.14 6.29 0.88
CA ALA A 96 -32.19 5.91 -0.18
C ALA A 96 -30.79 6.50 0.06
N ARG A 97 -30.70 7.77 0.49
CA ARG A 97 -29.43 8.40 0.89
C ARG A 97 -28.81 7.70 2.08
N SER A 98 -29.60 7.33 3.11
CA SER A 98 -29.10 6.55 4.24
C SER A 98 -28.52 5.21 3.82
N ARG A 99 -29.16 4.49 2.88
CA ARG A 99 -28.61 3.25 2.33
C ARG A 99 -27.34 3.49 1.53
N ALA A 100 -27.28 4.55 0.73
CA ALA A 100 -26.09 4.92 -0.03
C ALA A 100 -24.94 5.28 0.91
N SER A 101 -25.21 5.99 2.00
CA SER A 101 -24.21 6.31 3.03
C SER A 101 -23.63 5.06 3.69
N LEU A 102 -24.46 4.07 4.03
CA LEU A 102 -23.97 2.79 4.58
C LEU A 102 -23.09 2.02 3.58
N GLN A 103 -23.45 2.02 2.29
CA GLN A 103 -22.61 1.41 1.25
C GLN A 103 -21.32 2.18 1.04
N ALA A 104 -21.34 3.52 1.13
CA ALA A 104 -20.14 4.34 1.07
C ALA A 104 -19.17 4.04 2.21
N GLU A 105 -19.66 3.89 3.44
CA GLU A 105 -18.85 3.51 4.60
C GLU A 105 -18.17 2.16 4.39
N ASN A 106 -18.91 1.17 3.86
CA ASN A 106 -18.36 -0.13 3.53
C ASN A 106 -17.31 -0.02 2.41
N ALA A 107 -17.59 0.76 1.36
CA ALA A 107 -16.65 0.99 0.26
C ALA A 107 -15.35 1.65 0.76
N PHE A 108 -15.44 2.65 1.62
CA PHE A 108 -14.27 3.32 2.21
C PHE A 108 -13.48 2.39 3.14
N ALA A 109 -14.15 1.56 3.93
CA ALA A 109 -13.48 0.56 4.75
C ALA A 109 -12.72 -0.47 3.90
N MET A 110 -13.30 -0.95 2.80
CA MET A 110 -12.64 -1.88 1.88
C MET A 110 -11.51 -1.20 1.11
N LEU A 111 -11.67 0.07 0.71
CA LEU A 111 -10.61 0.85 0.07
C LEU A 111 -9.43 1.03 1.01
N TYR A 112 -9.66 1.36 2.27
CA TYR A 112 -8.61 1.48 3.27
C TYR A 112 -7.83 0.17 3.44
N ARG A 113 -8.54 -0.98 3.57
CA ARG A 113 -7.90 -2.30 3.63
C ARG A 113 -7.10 -2.64 2.38
N SER A 114 -7.59 -2.25 1.20
CA SER A 114 -6.84 -2.41 -0.06
C SER A 114 -5.55 -1.58 -0.05
N LYS A 115 -5.59 -0.35 0.47
CA LYS A 115 -4.42 0.52 0.64
C LYS A 115 -3.42 -0.02 1.67
N GLU A 116 -3.90 -0.59 2.77
CA GLU A 116 -3.07 -1.31 3.73
C GLU A 116 -2.32 -2.47 3.05
N ASN A 117 -3.02 -3.28 2.27
CA ASN A 117 -2.41 -4.40 1.55
C ASN A 117 -1.39 -3.94 0.49
N GLU A 118 -1.68 -2.85 -0.21
CA GLU A 118 -0.73 -2.23 -1.16
C GLU A 118 0.55 -1.77 -0.46
N LEU A 119 0.43 -1.09 0.69
CA LEU A 119 1.58 -0.67 1.50
C LEU A 119 2.38 -1.87 2.00
N ARG A 120 1.71 -2.92 2.48
CA ARG A 120 2.32 -4.19 2.91
C ARG A 120 3.13 -4.82 1.78
N LEU A 121 2.56 -4.91 0.59
CA LEU A 121 3.24 -5.45 -0.60
C LEU A 121 4.47 -4.61 -0.99
N ASN A 122 4.31 -3.28 -1.04
CA ASN A 122 5.41 -2.38 -1.40
C ASN A 122 6.55 -2.45 -0.38
N THR A 123 6.22 -2.53 0.91
CA THR A 123 7.20 -2.74 1.97
C THR A 123 7.91 -4.09 1.82
N ARG A 124 7.17 -5.18 1.56
CA ARG A 124 7.75 -6.52 1.36
C ARG A 124 8.72 -6.54 0.17
N ARG A 125 8.36 -5.91 -0.95
CA ARG A 125 9.27 -5.77 -2.11
C ARG A 125 10.55 -5.04 -1.73
N LEU A 126 10.44 -3.91 -1.03
CA LEU A 126 11.59 -3.15 -0.57
C LEU A 126 12.50 -3.96 0.37
N LEU A 127 11.94 -4.78 1.26
CA LEU A 127 12.70 -5.69 2.12
C LEU A 127 13.41 -6.80 1.32
N ILE A 128 12.78 -7.31 0.27
CA ILE A 128 13.39 -8.27 -0.67
C ILE A 128 14.57 -7.63 -1.39
N ASP A 129 14.43 -6.38 -1.88
CA ASP A 129 15.49 -5.62 -2.53
C ASP A 129 16.66 -5.36 -1.56
N ILE A 130 16.39 -4.98 -0.32
CA ILE A 130 17.40 -4.80 0.73
C ILE A 130 18.13 -6.11 1.01
N SER A 131 17.42 -7.22 1.18
CA SER A 131 18.03 -8.53 1.42
C SER A 131 18.94 -8.97 0.26
N TYR A 132 18.49 -8.75 -0.97
CA TYR A 132 19.31 -8.99 -2.16
C TYR A 132 20.57 -8.14 -2.18
N CYS A 133 20.45 -6.86 -1.86
CA CYS A 133 21.57 -5.93 -1.82
C CYS A 133 22.58 -6.33 -0.72
N LEU A 134 22.12 -6.74 0.46
CA LEU A 134 22.95 -7.23 1.55
C LEU A 134 23.71 -8.52 1.18
N GLN A 135 23.05 -9.46 0.50
CA GLN A 135 23.70 -10.70 0.05
C GLN A 135 24.74 -10.43 -1.03
N ARG A 136 24.46 -9.56 -2.00
CA ARG A 136 25.43 -9.08 -3.01
C ARG A 136 26.63 -8.41 -2.35
N ARG A 137 26.38 -7.52 -1.39
CA ARG A 137 27.43 -6.83 -0.63
C ARG A 137 28.37 -7.82 0.04
N LYS A 138 27.82 -8.78 0.79
CA LYS A 138 28.58 -9.82 1.49
C LYS A 138 29.46 -10.66 0.55
N LEU A 139 28.89 -11.07 -0.60
CA LEU A 139 29.66 -11.80 -1.62
C LEU A 139 30.79 -10.94 -2.19
N THR A 140 30.49 -9.71 -2.61
CA THR A 140 31.47 -8.79 -3.21
C THR A 140 32.58 -8.41 -2.21
N GLU A 141 32.25 -8.21 -0.93
CA GLU A 141 33.19 -7.95 0.15
C GLU A 141 34.15 -9.13 0.31
N THR A 142 33.65 -10.36 0.35
CA THR A 142 34.47 -11.57 0.43
C THR A 142 35.43 -11.69 -0.77
N VAL A 143 34.97 -11.39 -1.97
CA VAL A 143 35.78 -11.40 -3.19
C VAL A 143 36.84 -10.29 -3.15
N SER A 144 36.47 -9.07 -2.77
CA SER A 144 37.37 -7.93 -2.66
C SER A 144 38.50 -8.18 -1.65
N ASP A 145 38.18 -8.78 -0.49
CA ASP A 145 39.18 -9.15 0.51
C ASP A 145 40.14 -10.20 0.00
N ASN A 146 39.66 -11.22 -0.71
CA ASN A 146 40.52 -12.26 -1.32
C ASN A 146 41.45 -11.67 -2.39
N VAL A 147 40.94 -10.82 -3.27
CA VAL A 147 41.68 -10.12 -4.31
C VAL A 147 42.67 -9.13 -3.67
N GLY A 148 42.30 -8.46 -2.57
CA GLY A 148 43.21 -7.58 -1.83
C GLY A 148 44.43 -8.31 -1.27
N ARG A 149 44.20 -9.46 -0.61
CA ARG A 149 45.32 -10.31 -0.11
C ARG A 149 46.21 -10.82 -1.24
N LEU A 150 45.60 -11.21 -2.38
CA LEU A 150 46.37 -11.65 -3.54
C LEU A 150 47.20 -10.51 -4.14
N ASN A 151 46.65 -9.29 -4.17
CA ASN A 151 47.41 -8.11 -4.62
C ASN A 151 48.66 -7.85 -3.76
N GLU A 152 48.57 -8.02 -2.43
CA GLU A 152 49.75 -7.90 -1.54
C GLU A 152 50.81 -8.96 -1.87
N LEU A 153 50.39 -10.22 -2.04
CA LEU A 153 51.30 -11.33 -2.39
C LEU A 153 52.00 -11.11 -3.75
N ILE A 154 51.23 -10.74 -4.78
CA ILE A 154 51.78 -10.49 -6.13
C ILE A 154 52.63 -9.23 -6.16
N SER A 155 52.32 -8.20 -5.39
CA SER A 155 53.18 -7.02 -5.30
C SER A 155 54.54 -7.36 -4.72
N THR A 156 54.60 -8.17 -3.65
CA THR A 156 55.83 -8.66 -3.05
C THR A 156 56.60 -9.58 -4.02
N ALA A 157 55.89 -10.49 -4.70
CA ALA A 157 56.50 -11.38 -5.70
C ALA A 157 57.09 -10.59 -6.88
N TYR A 158 56.46 -9.51 -7.32
CA TYR A 158 56.97 -8.62 -8.36
C TYR A 158 58.25 -7.90 -7.92
N GLU A 159 58.31 -7.38 -6.71
CA GLU A 159 59.51 -6.75 -6.13
C GLU A 159 60.68 -7.71 -6.08
N HIS A 160 60.45 -9.01 -5.87
CA HIS A 160 61.45 -10.06 -5.89
C HIS A 160 61.71 -10.67 -7.29
N GLY A 161 61.08 -10.14 -8.35
CA GLY A 161 61.27 -10.64 -9.73
C GLY A 161 60.61 -12.00 -10.01
N GLN A 162 59.66 -12.43 -9.14
CA GLN A 162 58.95 -13.71 -9.22
C GLN A 162 57.58 -13.60 -9.90
N ALA A 163 57.06 -12.38 -10.11
CA ALA A 163 55.84 -12.12 -10.84
C ALA A 163 56.08 -11.10 -11.96
N THR A 164 55.19 -11.09 -12.97
CA THR A 164 55.28 -10.14 -14.09
C THR A 164 54.52 -8.85 -13.81
N ILE A 165 54.89 -7.77 -14.52
CA ILE A 165 54.12 -6.50 -14.45
C ILE A 165 52.68 -6.69 -14.94
N LEU A 166 52.42 -7.66 -15.82
CA LEU A 166 51.08 -7.98 -16.28
C LEU A 166 50.23 -8.62 -15.17
N ASP A 167 50.81 -9.51 -14.38
CA ASP A 167 50.14 -10.14 -13.25
C ASP A 167 49.76 -9.09 -12.21
N LEU A 168 50.71 -8.20 -11.87
CA LEU A 168 50.45 -7.10 -10.95
C LEU A 168 49.40 -6.13 -11.47
N SER A 169 49.41 -5.83 -12.76
CA SER A 169 48.42 -4.93 -13.38
C SER A 169 47.02 -5.53 -13.37
N LYS A 170 46.87 -6.83 -13.68
CA LYS A 170 45.59 -7.54 -13.67
C LYS A 170 44.96 -7.56 -12.28
N ILE A 171 45.74 -7.90 -11.25
CA ILE A 171 45.22 -7.98 -9.90
C ILE A 171 44.84 -6.61 -9.35
N LYS A 172 45.58 -5.54 -9.67
CA LYS A 172 45.23 -4.16 -9.31
C LYS A 172 43.95 -3.72 -9.99
N LEU A 173 43.73 -4.06 -11.26
CA LEU A 173 42.50 -3.76 -11.99
C LEU A 173 41.31 -4.49 -11.35
N GLN A 174 41.46 -5.78 -11.06
CA GLN A 174 40.42 -6.58 -10.40
C GLN A 174 40.05 -6.05 -9.01
N LEU A 175 41.04 -5.60 -8.23
CA LEU A 175 40.82 -4.98 -6.92
C LEU A 175 40.08 -3.65 -7.06
N ALA A 176 40.46 -2.81 -8.02
CA ALA A 176 39.77 -1.57 -8.28
C ALA A 176 38.32 -1.81 -8.71
N GLU A 177 38.06 -2.77 -9.57
CA GLU A 177 36.73 -3.15 -10.04
C GLU A 177 35.84 -3.66 -8.88
N SER A 178 36.35 -4.57 -8.05
CA SER A 178 35.62 -5.10 -6.90
C SER A 178 35.27 -4.02 -5.86
N ARG A 179 36.16 -3.06 -5.62
CA ARG A 179 35.93 -1.92 -4.73
C ARG A 179 34.86 -0.97 -5.30
N THR A 180 34.94 -0.64 -6.59
CA THR A 180 33.93 0.20 -7.26
C THR A 180 32.55 -0.46 -7.24
N THR A 181 32.49 -1.78 -7.44
CA THR A 181 31.25 -2.54 -7.31
C THR A 181 30.69 -2.48 -5.89
N LEU A 182 31.53 -2.62 -4.88
CA LEU A 182 31.13 -2.52 -3.47
C LEU A 182 30.57 -1.13 -3.13
N GLU A 183 31.24 -0.06 -3.56
CA GLU A 183 30.78 1.32 -3.39
C GLU A 183 29.39 1.56 -4.08
N THR A 184 29.20 0.97 -5.24
CA THR A 184 27.92 1.02 -5.95
C THR A 184 26.82 0.32 -5.15
N ILE A 185 27.08 -0.87 -4.60
CA ILE A 185 26.15 -1.61 -3.77
C ILE A 185 25.85 -0.86 -2.47
N ASP A 186 26.84 -0.26 -1.83
CA ASP A 186 26.65 0.54 -0.61
C ASP A 186 25.78 1.78 -0.87
N SER A 187 25.94 2.42 -2.02
CA SER A 187 25.08 3.53 -2.45
C SER A 187 23.64 3.09 -2.72
N GLU A 188 23.44 1.96 -3.40
CA GLU A 188 22.11 1.36 -3.62
C GLU A 188 21.44 1.02 -2.29
N LEU A 189 22.16 0.37 -1.37
CA LEU A 189 21.66 0.03 -0.04
C LEU A 189 21.29 1.26 0.77
N ALA A 190 22.06 2.34 0.68
CA ALA A 190 21.75 3.61 1.34
C ALA A 190 20.44 4.22 0.82
N SER A 191 20.19 4.16 -0.48
CA SER A 191 18.93 4.61 -1.09
C SER A 191 17.75 3.77 -0.60
N LEU A 192 17.85 2.44 -0.65
CA LEU A 192 16.78 1.54 -0.18
C LEU A 192 16.48 1.73 1.32
N ARG A 193 17.50 1.99 2.14
CA ARG A 193 17.32 2.34 3.55
C ARG A 193 16.59 3.67 3.73
N ALA A 194 16.90 4.67 2.93
CA ALA A 194 16.21 5.95 2.97
C ALA A 194 14.72 5.80 2.61
N ASP A 195 14.40 5.00 1.59
CA ASP A 195 13.03 4.70 1.22
C ASP A 195 12.27 3.98 2.35
N LEU A 196 12.91 3.01 3.01
CA LEU A 196 12.32 2.30 4.14
C LEU A 196 12.04 3.23 5.34
N ILE A 197 12.98 4.13 5.65
CA ILE A 197 12.82 5.15 6.70
C ILE A 197 11.68 6.11 6.34
N ALA A 198 11.58 6.53 5.08
CA ALA A 198 10.48 7.39 4.62
C ALA A 198 9.12 6.70 4.78
N LEU A 199 9.00 5.41 4.43
CA LEU A 199 7.79 4.62 4.65
C LEU A 199 7.44 4.48 6.13
N ASN A 200 8.43 4.44 7.02
CA ASN A 200 8.28 4.33 8.48
C ASN A 200 8.06 5.70 9.17
N GLY A 201 7.62 6.71 8.45
CA GLY A 201 7.38 8.05 9.02
C GLY A 201 8.65 8.74 9.53
N ASN A 202 9.76 8.59 8.82
CA ASN A 202 11.10 9.08 9.16
C ASN A 202 11.71 8.50 10.46
N GLN A 203 11.25 7.31 10.88
CA GLN A 203 11.84 6.59 12.01
C GLN A 203 12.80 5.51 11.50
N ALA A 204 13.93 5.33 12.20
CA ALA A 204 14.90 4.30 11.84
C ALA A 204 14.32 2.89 11.94
N VAL A 205 14.74 2.01 11.04
CA VAL A 205 14.40 0.59 11.00
C VAL A 205 15.67 -0.22 11.08
N ALA A 206 15.71 -1.24 11.94
CA ALA A 206 16.81 -2.17 12.01
C ALA A 206 16.69 -3.18 10.85
N ILE A 207 17.74 -3.30 10.03
CA ILE A 207 17.80 -4.20 8.87
C ILE A 207 18.91 -5.24 8.95
N ASP A 208 19.62 -5.30 10.06
CA ASP A 208 20.81 -6.15 10.23
C ASP A 208 20.49 -7.66 10.21
N SER A 209 19.21 -8.02 10.40
CA SER A 209 18.73 -9.41 10.35
C SER A 209 18.14 -9.83 8.99
N LEU A 210 18.25 -8.97 7.95
CA LEU A 210 17.67 -9.21 6.62
C LEU A 210 18.65 -9.89 5.65
N ASP A 211 19.58 -10.68 6.13
CA ASP A 211 20.56 -11.42 5.29
C ASP A 211 19.96 -12.66 4.60
N SER A 212 18.72 -13.00 4.89
CA SER A 212 17.94 -14.09 4.27
C SER A 212 16.55 -13.66 3.87
N TYR A 213 15.97 -14.35 2.89
CA TYR A 213 14.57 -14.15 2.49
C TYR A 213 13.62 -14.87 3.43
N ASP A 214 12.38 -14.36 3.50
CA ASP A 214 11.29 -15.01 4.21
C ASP A 214 10.90 -16.35 3.54
N SER A 215 10.32 -17.29 4.31
CA SER A 215 10.07 -18.68 3.89
C SER A 215 8.76 -18.86 3.12
N ASP A 216 8.27 -17.83 2.42
CA ASP A 216 7.06 -17.91 1.60
C ASP A 216 7.13 -19.05 0.57
N ARG A 217 6.03 -19.78 0.44
CA ARG A 217 5.88 -20.91 -0.49
C ARG A 217 4.99 -20.55 -1.67
N LEU A 218 5.36 -21.02 -2.87
CA LEU A 218 4.50 -20.95 -4.05
C LEU A 218 3.32 -21.93 -3.88
N LEU A 219 2.09 -21.42 -3.96
CA LEU A 219 0.86 -22.22 -3.96
C LEU A 219 0.56 -22.74 -5.38
N SER A 220 -0.55 -23.44 -5.55
CA SER A 220 -1.01 -23.83 -6.89
C SER A 220 -1.61 -22.65 -7.67
N GLU A 221 -1.64 -22.76 -8.99
CA GLU A 221 -2.25 -21.73 -9.85
C GLU A 221 -3.75 -21.59 -9.54
N GLU A 222 -4.41 -22.71 -9.27
CA GLU A 222 -5.83 -22.75 -8.91
C GLU A 222 -6.13 -22.00 -7.62
N GLU A 223 -5.28 -22.16 -6.58
CA GLU A 223 -5.44 -21.46 -5.32
C GLU A 223 -5.33 -19.95 -5.49
N TYR A 224 -4.38 -19.47 -6.32
CA TYR A 224 -4.27 -18.04 -6.63
C TYR A 224 -5.46 -17.52 -7.44
N LEU A 225 -5.98 -18.27 -8.40
CA LEU A 225 -7.16 -17.89 -9.18
C LEU A 225 -8.41 -17.80 -8.31
N GLU A 226 -8.61 -18.76 -7.39
CA GLU A 226 -9.71 -18.71 -6.43
C GLU A 226 -9.60 -17.53 -5.44
N ALA A 227 -8.39 -17.12 -5.10
CA ALA A 227 -8.14 -16.03 -4.17
C ALA A 227 -8.68 -14.68 -4.67
N ILE A 228 -8.73 -14.44 -6.00
CA ILE A 228 -9.30 -13.20 -6.58
C ILE A 228 -10.74 -12.98 -6.10
N ASP A 229 -11.53 -14.04 -6.02
CA ASP A 229 -12.93 -13.92 -5.63
C ASP A 229 -13.14 -14.03 -4.12
N ARG A 230 -12.24 -14.69 -3.39
CA ARG A 230 -12.37 -14.99 -1.96
C ARG A 230 -11.69 -13.96 -1.07
N SER A 231 -10.49 -13.55 -1.38
CA SER A 231 -9.62 -12.81 -0.46
C SER A 231 -8.92 -11.59 -1.05
N ASP A 232 -9.02 -11.32 -2.35
CA ASP A 232 -8.41 -10.12 -2.94
C ASP A 232 -9.10 -8.85 -2.46
N LEU A 233 -8.40 -8.07 -1.65
CA LEU A 233 -8.89 -6.83 -1.06
C LEU A 233 -9.13 -5.73 -2.12
N THR A 234 -8.39 -5.74 -3.24
CA THR A 234 -8.62 -4.79 -4.32
C THR A 234 -9.92 -5.11 -5.06
N ALA A 235 -10.16 -6.39 -5.35
CA ALA A 235 -11.43 -6.82 -5.93
C ALA A 235 -12.62 -6.53 -4.99
N ALA A 236 -12.45 -6.77 -3.69
CA ALA A 236 -13.46 -6.47 -2.68
C ALA A 236 -13.76 -4.97 -2.59
N SER A 237 -12.74 -4.12 -2.64
CA SER A 237 -12.86 -2.65 -2.65
C SER A 237 -13.64 -2.16 -3.89
N LEU A 238 -13.30 -2.66 -5.08
CA LEU A 238 -14.00 -2.29 -6.31
C LEU A 238 -15.46 -2.74 -6.32
N ARG A 239 -15.76 -3.92 -5.77
CA ARG A 239 -17.15 -4.40 -5.62
C ARG A 239 -17.93 -3.53 -4.65
N ALA A 240 -17.36 -3.17 -3.51
CA ALA A 240 -17.99 -2.28 -2.52
C ALA A 240 -18.24 -0.88 -3.11
N GLU A 241 -17.30 -0.35 -3.91
CA GLU A 241 -17.48 0.91 -4.64
C GLU A 241 -18.64 0.81 -5.65
N SER A 242 -18.75 -0.31 -6.41
CA SER A 242 -19.86 -0.55 -7.31
C SER A 242 -21.21 -0.56 -6.58
N ASP A 243 -21.30 -1.25 -5.43
CA ASP A 243 -22.50 -1.28 -4.60
C ASP A 243 -22.88 0.12 -4.09
N TYR A 244 -21.89 0.91 -3.68
CA TYR A 244 -22.08 2.30 -3.28
C TYR A 244 -22.62 3.15 -4.45
N ARG A 245 -22.03 3.05 -5.65
CA ARG A 245 -22.48 3.79 -6.84
C ARG A 245 -23.89 3.40 -7.28
N LEU A 246 -24.23 2.12 -7.22
CA LEU A 246 -25.60 1.64 -7.47
C LEU A 246 -26.61 2.18 -6.47
N ALA A 247 -26.25 2.21 -5.18
CA ALA A 247 -27.10 2.82 -4.15
C ALA A 247 -27.27 4.34 -4.35
N GLY A 248 -26.18 5.03 -4.72
CA GLY A 248 -26.17 6.45 -5.07
C GLY A 248 -27.07 6.77 -6.28
N ALA A 249 -27.04 5.93 -7.32
CA ALA A 249 -27.91 6.09 -8.48
C ALA A 249 -29.42 5.98 -8.10
N ARG A 250 -29.74 5.07 -7.16
CA ARG A 250 -31.11 4.94 -6.62
C ARG A 250 -31.50 6.17 -5.81
N ALA A 251 -30.59 6.71 -4.98
CA ALA A 251 -30.80 7.91 -4.19
C ALA A 251 -31.01 9.14 -5.11
N ALA A 252 -30.20 9.29 -6.15
CA ALA A 252 -30.33 10.37 -7.13
C ALA A 252 -31.68 10.33 -7.87
N ARG A 253 -32.19 9.13 -8.19
CA ARG A 253 -33.50 8.97 -8.80
C ARG A 253 -34.66 9.39 -7.85
N LEU A 254 -34.55 9.02 -6.56
CA LEU A 254 -35.57 9.37 -5.56
C LEU A 254 -35.48 10.84 -5.13
N GLY A 255 -34.34 11.49 -5.23
CA GLY A 255 -34.16 12.93 -5.08
C GLY A 255 -34.85 13.78 -6.17
N ALA A 256 -35.29 13.14 -7.26
CA ALA A 256 -36.09 13.80 -8.30
C ALA A 256 -37.60 13.92 -7.95
N TYR A 257 -38.02 13.36 -6.83
CA TYR A 257 -39.43 13.52 -6.35
C TYR A 257 -39.63 14.89 -5.69
N PRO A 258 -40.89 15.36 -5.59
CA PRO A 258 -41.20 16.64 -5.00
C PRO A 258 -40.74 16.74 -3.53
N GLY A 259 -40.22 17.91 -3.16
CA GLY A 259 -40.01 18.33 -1.78
C GLY A 259 -41.20 19.07 -1.22
N PHE A 260 -41.28 19.15 0.09
CA PHE A 260 -42.37 19.83 0.84
C PHE A 260 -41.75 20.82 1.81
N SER A 261 -42.43 21.94 2.04
CA SER A 261 -42.12 22.86 3.13
C SER A 261 -43.37 23.15 3.94
N LEU A 262 -43.24 23.13 5.26
CA LEU A 262 -44.26 23.55 6.23
C LEU A 262 -43.76 24.78 6.95
N GLY A 263 -44.59 25.80 7.07
CA GLY A 263 -44.24 27.03 7.77
C GLY A 263 -45.39 27.59 8.61
N TYR A 264 -45.00 28.42 9.56
CA TYR A 264 -45.90 29.29 10.31
C TYR A 264 -45.64 30.73 9.88
N VAL A 265 -46.72 31.49 9.65
CA VAL A 265 -46.67 32.88 9.21
C VAL A 265 -47.44 33.74 10.22
N HIS A 266 -46.75 34.76 10.72
CA HIS A 266 -47.36 35.84 11.49
C HIS A 266 -47.29 37.13 10.69
N ASN A 267 -48.42 37.68 10.33
CA ASN A 267 -48.58 38.87 9.49
C ASN A 267 -49.29 39.98 10.27
N VAL A 268 -48.79 41.19 10.14
CA VAL A 268 -49.44 42.38 10.70
C VAL A 268 -49.67 43.38 9.57
N GLU A 269 -50.94 43.75 9.36
CA GLU A 269 -51.40 44.66 8.30
C GLU A 269 -52.39 45.64 8.88
N LEU A 270 -52.16 46.93 8.74
CA LEU A 270 -53.06 47.99 9.29
C LEU A 270 -53.33 47.87 10.80
N GLY A 271 -52.42 47.28 11.58
CA GLY A 271 -52.55 47.03 13.00
C GLY A 271 -53.28 45.69 13.35
N GLU A 272 -53.85 45.02 12.38
CA GLU A 272 -54.54 43.73 12.55
C GLU A 272 -53.47 42.59 12.44
N LYS A 273 -53.64 41.53 13.24
CA LYS A 273 -52.75 40.37 13.31
C LYS A 273 -53.33 39.13 12.68
N PHE A 274 -52.61 38.53 11.77
CA PHE A 274 -53.06 37.31 11.11
C PHE A 274 -52.01 36.22 11.43
N ASN A 275 -52.48 35.04 11.83
CA ASN A 275 -51.65 33.85 12.05
C ASN A 275 -52.13 32.76 11.09
N GLY A 276 -51.16 32.06 10.47
CA GLY A 276 -51.49 31.05 9.49
C GLY A 276 -50.40 30.03 9.32
N PHE A 277 -50.70 28.95 8.60
CA PHE A 277 -49.77 27.95 8.16
C PHE A 277 -49.55 28.10 6.67
N SER A 278 -48.30 27.93 6.23
CA SER A 278 -47.92 27.81 4.83
C SER A 278 -47.53 26.39 4.50
N VAL A 279 -47.93 25.89 3.35
CA VAL A 279 -47.51 24.61 2.80
C VAL A 279 -47.04 24.89 1.38
N SER A 280 -45.79 24.49 1.09
CA SER A 280 -45.20 24.64 -0.23
C SER A 280 -44.74 23.28 -0.78
N VAL A 281 -44.75 23.14 -2.09
CA VAL A 281 -44.27 21.97 -2.82
C VAL A 281 -43.23 22.44 -3.80
N THR A 282 -42.02 21.91 -3.66
CA THR A 282 -40.90 22.16 -4.59
C THR A 282 -40.87 21.07 -5.65
N LEU A 283 -40.99 21.46 -6.91
CA LEU A 283 -40.94 20.54 -8.07
C LEU A 283 -39.59 20.63 -8.73
N PRO A 284 -38.73 19.59 -8.63
CA PRO A 284 -37.31 19.64 -9.07
C PRO A 284 -37.15 19.38 -10.57
N PHE A 285 -37.86 20.14 -11.44
CA PHE A 285 -37.81 19.96 -12.89
C PHE A 285 -36.42 20.22 -13.51
N PHE A 286 -35.66 21.14 -12.94
CA PHE A 286 -34.36 21.57 -13.48
C PHE A 286 -33.19 21.09 -12.65
N SER A 287 -33.30 21.09 -11.33
CA SER A 287 -32.19 20.80 -10.42
C SER A 287 -31.66 19.35 -10.50
N ASN A 288 -32.50 18.40 -10.91
CA ASN A 288 -32.17 16.98 -11.04
C ASN A 288 -31.95 16.52 -12.49
N ARG A 289 -31.98 17.47 -13.45
CA ARG A 289 -31.73 17.15 -14.84
C ARG A 289 -30.31 16.56 -14.99
N HIS A 290 -30.23 15.40 -15.62
CA HIS A 290 -29.01 14.61 -15.82
C HIS A 290 -28.38 13.96 -14.56
N LYS A 291 -28.73 14.35 -13.32
CA LYS A 291 -28.14 13.75 -12.10
C LYS A 291 -28.34 12.24 -12.03
N SER A 292 -29.57 11.78 -12.24
CA SER A 292 -29.88 10.34 -12.24
C SER A 292 -29.19 9.57 -13.37
N GLN A 293 -29.07 10.18 -14.56
CA GLN A 293 -28.36 9.57 -15.69
C GLN A 293 -26.86 9.49 -15.42
N SER A 294 -26.25 10.57 -14.93
CA SER A 294 -24.83 10.62 -14.55
C SER A 294 -24.50 9.57 -13.49
N ALA A 295 -25.32 9.48 -12.42
CA ALA A 295 -25.13 8.49 -11.36
C ALA A 295 -25.26 7.04 -11.88
N ARG A 296 -26.17 6.78 -12.84
CA ARG A 296 -26.30 5.46 -13.45
C ARG A 296 -25.06 5.10 -14.29
N LEU A 297 -24.57 6.04 -15.10
CA LEU A 297 -23.37 5.82 -15.91
C LEU A 297 -22.12 5.62 -15.03
N ALA A 298 -22.03 6.33 -13.89
CA ALA A 298 -20.96 6.13 -12.92
C ALA A 298 -21.01 4.73 -12.29
N ALA A 299 -22.22 4.22 -11.98
CA ALA A 299 -22.38 2.86 -11.48
C ALA A 299 -22.00 1.81 -12.55
N GLU A 300 -22.43 1.98 -13.79
CA GLU A 300 -22.08 1.12 -14.91
C GLU A 300 -20.56 1.09 -15.15
N ALA A 301 -19.89 2.25 -15.05
CA ALA A 301 -18.43 2.35 -15.18
C ALA A 301 -17.70 1.55 -14.09
N THR A 302 -18.19 1.57 -12.83
CA THR A 302 -17.58 0.77 -11.75
C THR A 302 -17.83 -0.73 -11.91
N GLU A 303 -18.97 -1.17 -12.42
CA GLU A 303 -19.22 -2.58 -12.75
C GLU A 303 -18.27 -3.09 -13.85
N LEU A 304 -18.02 -2.27 -14.87
CA LEU A 304 -17.04 -2.58 -15.91
C LEU A 304 -15.61 -2.63 -15.33
N ALA A 305 -15.26 -1.70 -14.42
CA ALA A 305 -13.96 -1.70 -13.76
C ALA A 305 -13.73 -2.94 -12.88
N VAL A 306 -14.74 -3.46 -12.20
CA VAL A 306 -14.67 -4.75 -11.47
C VAL A 306 -14.36 -5.89 -12.43
N THR A 307 -15.02 -5.93 -13.58
CA THR A 307 -14.85 -6.98 -14.58
C THR A 307 -13.45 -6.91 -15.21
N ASP A 308 -13.02 -5.71 -15.60
CA ASP A 308 -11.69 -5.46 -16.16
C ASP A 308 -10.57 -5.85 -15.20
N TYR A 309 -10.66 -5.41 -13.94
CA TYR A 309 -9.70 -5.78 -12.90
C TYR A 309 -9.59 -7.30 -12.75
N ARG A 310 -10.73 -8.01 -12.71
CA ARG A 310 -10.75 -9.47 -12.56
C ARG A 310 -10.03 -10.16 -13.72
N MET A 311 -10.30 -9.77 -14.96
CA MET A 311 -9.62 -10.32 -16.15
C MET A 311 -8.12 -10.01 -16.12
N ALA A 312 -7.74 -8.79 -15.77
CA ALA A 312 -6.34 -8.40 -15.65
C ALA A 312 -5.61 -9.17 -14.54
N ALA A 313 -6.26 -9.37 -13.38
CA ALA A 313 -5.70 -10.15 -12.26
C ALA A 313 -5.51 -11.61 -12.65
N GLN A 314 -6.48 -12.25 -13.30
CA GLN A 314 -6.36 -13.62 -13.81
C GLN A 314 -5.18 -13.77 -14.78
N THR A 315 -5.07 -12.87 -15.76
CA THR A 315 -3.98 -12.89 -16.74
C THR A 315 -2.62 -12.72 -16.06
N ARG A 316 -2.53 -11.82 -15.06
CA ARG A 316 -1.30 -11.58 -14.30
C ARG A 316 -0.91 -12.81 -13.48
N ILE A 317 -1.85 -13.44 -12.77
CA ILE A 317 -1.59 -14.67 -12.01
C ILE A 317 -1.02 -15.77 -12.91
N VAL A 318 -1.66 -16.08 -14.03
CA VAL A 318 -1.19 -17.11 -14.96
C VAL A 318 0.22 -16.80 -15.45
N THR A 319 0.49 -15.55 -15.80
CA THR A 319 1.80 -15.10 -16.31
C THR A 319 2.88 -15.19 -15.24
N ASP A 320 2.62 -14.65 -14.04
CA ASP A 320 3.58 -14.60 -12.94
C ASP A 320 3.82 -15.98 -12.35
N PHE A 321 2.79 -16.82 -12.24
CA PHE A 321 2.93 -18.21 -11.81
C PHE A 321 3.81 -19.03 -12.77
N ALA A 322 3.56 -18.96 -14.08
CA ALA A 322 4.39 -19.62 -15.05
C ALA A 322 5.85 -19.13 -15.05
N ALA A 323 6.06 -17.83 -14.79
CA ALA A 323 7.40 -17.27 -14.63
C ALA A 323 8.07 -17.75 -13.34
N ALA A 324 7.38 -17.71 -12.19
CA ALA A 324 7.88 -18.18 -10.91
C ALA A 324 8.30 -19.66 -10.98
N ARG A 325 7.47 -20.52 -11.56
CA ARG A 325 7.79 -21.96 -11.77
C ARG A 325 9.02 -22.19 -12.64
N ARG A 326 9.25 -21.36 -13.66
CA ARG A 326 10.47 -21.44 -14.48
C ARG A 326 11.72 -21.04 -13.71
N ILE A 327 11.61 -20.00 -12.89
CA ILE A 327 12.71 -19.51 -12.07
C ILE A 327 13.02 -20.55 -10.98
N GLU A 328 12.03 -21.09 -10.30
CA GLU A 328 12.17 -22.13 -9.28
C GLU A 328 13.01 -23.31 -9.80
N LYS A 329 12.69 -23.86 -10.99
CA LYS A 329 13.48 -24.93 -11.61
C LYS A 329 14.94 -24.54 -11.88
N ARG A 330 15.20 -23.28 -12.18
CA ARG A 330 16.58 -22.77 -12.38
C ARG A 330 17.33 -22.64 -11.06
N ILE A 331 16.63 -22.22 -10.01
CA ILE A 331 17.17 -22.17 -8.64
C ILE A 331 17.52 -23.60 -8.20
N ASP A 332 16.62 -24.56 -8.36
CA ASP A 332 16.85 -25.99 -8.02
C ASP A 332 18.13 -26.53 -8.71
N ALA A 333 18.36 -26.14 -9.97
CA ALA A 333 19.55 -26.56 -10.72
C ALA A 333 20.84 -25.96 -10.12
N TYR A 334 20.80 -24.69 -9.67
CA TYR A 334 21.94 -24.08 -8.97
C TYR A 334 22.13 -24.69 -7.57
N ASP A 335 21.04 -24.94 -6.84
CA ASP A 335 21.08 -25.55 -5.52
C ASP A 335 21.72 -26.94 -5.57
N ALA A 336 21.42 -27.74 -6.58
CA ALA A 336 22.04 -29.04 -6.79
C ALA A 336 23.57 -28.95 -7.03
N ILE A 337 24.05 -27.87 -7.65
CA ILE A 337 25.47 -27.60 -7.84
C ILE A 337 26.10 -27.13 -6.53
N PHE A 338 25.49 -26.15 -5.88
CA PHE A 338 26.04 -25.55 -4.67
C PHE A 338 25.91 -26.42 -3.42
N ALA A 339 24.95 -27.37 -3.34
CA ALA A 339 24.81 -28.33 -2.25
C ALA A 339 26.01 -29.29 -2.11
N ASN A 340 26.74 -29.50 -3.18
CA ASN A 340 27.96 -30.32 -3.18
C ASN A 340 29.21 -29.50 -2.88
N ASP A 341 29.06 -28.23 -2.55
CA ASP A 341 30.17 -27.27 -2.48
C ASP A 341 30.86 -27.33 -1.10
N VAL A 342 31.97 -28.00 -1.07
CA VAL A 342 33.09 -27.61 -0.23
C VAL A 342 33.42 -26.16 -0.58
N ASP A 343 33.64 -25.28 0.41
CA ASP A 343 33.96 -23.87 0.24
C ASP A 343 34.91 -23.66 -0.97
N TYR A 344 34.29 -23.39 -2.16
CA TYR A 344 34.98 -23.32 -3.43
C TYR A 344 36.10 -22.30 -3.40
N LEU A 345 35.89 -21.16 -2.75
CA LEU A 345 36.87 -20.10 -2.60
C LEU A 345 38.08 -20.56 -1.73
N ALA A 346 37.81 -21.33 -0.67
CA ALA A 346 38.88 -21.90 0.16
C ALA A 346 39.67 -22.98 -0.59
N LEU A 347 39.00 -23.82 -1.40
CA LEU A 347 39.63 -24.81 -2.23
C LEU A 347 40.52 -24.15 -3.31
N LEU A 348 39.99 -23.14 -3.99
CA LEU A 348 40.71 -22.37 -5.00
C LEU A 348 41.94 -21.71 -4.42
N LYS A 349 41.83 -21.08 -3.25
CA LYS A 349 42.94 -20.50 -2.53
C LYS A 349 44.00 -21.56 -2.19
N LYS A 350 43.62 -22.72 -1.68
CA LYS A 350 44.51 -23.81 -1.33
C LYS A 350 45.28 -24.32 -2.57
N SER A 351 44.61 -24.41 -3.72
CA SER A 351 45.24 -24.82 -4.99
C SER A 351 46.24 -23.79 -5.48
N TYR A 352 45.98 -22.50 -5.31
CA TYR A 352 46.92 -21.43 -5.62
C TYR A 352 48.13 -21.44 -4.66
N ASP A 353 47.88 -21.49 -3.35
CA ASP A 353 48.96 -21.54 -2.33
C ASP A 353 49.84 -22.78 -2.49
N GLY A 354 49.26 -23.89 -2.98
CA GLY A 354 49.99 -25.13 -3.33
C GLY A 354 50.72 -25.11 -4.67
N GLY A 355 50.65 -24.01 -5.41
CA GLY A 355 51.27 -23.84 -6.73
C GLY A 355 50.68 -24.72 -7.84
N GLN A 356 49.43 -25.21 -7.65
CA GLN A 356 48.73 -26.07 -8.62
C GLN A 356 48.09 -25.29 -9.76
N ILE A 357 47.79 -24.01 -9.53
CA ILE A 357 47.18 -23.09 -10.52
C ILE A 357 47.98 -21.78 -10.56
N THR A 358 47.94 -21.11 -11.70
CA THR A 358 48.56 -19.79 -11.88
C THR A 358 47.65 -18.67 -11.31
N VAL A 359 48.22 -17.46 -11.14
CA VAL A 359 47.45 -16.26 -10.76
C VAL A 359 46.32 -16.00 -11.76
N LEU A 360 46.55 -16.21 -13.05
CA LEU A 360 45.57 -16.01 -14.09
C LEU A 360 44.42 -17.00 -13.95
N ASP A 361 44.72 -18.28 -13.74
CA ASP A 361 43.71 -19.31 -13.52
C ASP A 361 42.88 -19.00 -12.25
N TYR A 362 43.54 -18.60 -11.17
CA TYR A 362 42.86 -18.19 -9.94
C TYR A 362 41.88 -17.04 -10.15
N LEU A 363 42.29 -15.99 -10.90
CA LEU A 363 41.40 -14.85 -11.21
C LEU A 363 40.23 -15.24 -12.12
N LEU A 364 40.46 -16.08 -13.11
CA LEU A 364 39.42 -16.59 -13.98
C LEU A 364 38.37 -17.39 -13.18
N GLU A 365 38.80 -18.27 -12.31
CA GLU A 365 37.93 -19.09 -11.48
C GLU A 365 37.13 -18.26 -10.45
N ILE A 366 37.77 -17.25 -9.83
CA ILE A 366 37.02 -16.28 -8.97
C ILE A 366 35.93 -15.60 -9.77
N ASN A 367 36.20 -15.15 -10.98
CA ASN A 367 35.24 -14.46 -11.81
C ASN A 367 34.07 -15.39 -12.19
N TYR A 368 34.35 -16.63 -12.61
CA TYR A 368 33.28 -17.61 -12.89
C TYR A 368 32.43 -17.91 -11.68
N PHE A 369 33.02 -18.12 -10.53
CA PHE A 369 32.29 -18.39 -9.28
C PHE A 369 31.43 -17.18 -8.87
N THR A 370 32.03 -15.99 -8.92
CA THR A 370 31.31 -14.75 -8.53
C THR A 370 30.12 -14.49 -9.45
N GLU A 371 30.30 -14.64 -10.77
CA GLU A 371 29.24 -14.49 -11.74
C GLU A 371 28.12 -15.51 -11.53
N ALA A 372 28.46 -16.78 -11.32
CA ALA A 372 27.49 -17.84 -11.04
C ALA A 372 26.69 -17.55 -9.76
N ARG A 373 27.36 -17.10 -8.69
CA ARG A 373 26.70 -16.72 -7.43
C ARG A 373 25.83 -15.48 -7.57
N LEU A 374 26.27 -14.45 -8.29
CA LEU A 374 25.45 -13.26 -8.55
C LEU A 374 24.20 -13.61 -9.39
N ASN A 375 24.35 -14.47 -10.39
CA ASN A 375 23.22 -14.96 -11.19
C ASN A 375 22.23 -15.76 -10.34
N TYR A 376 22.71 -16.61 -9.44
CA TYR A 376 21.87 -17.32 -8.49
C TYR A 376 21.12 -16.35 -7.56
N LEU A 377 21.79 -15.36 -6.96
CA LEU A 377 21.16 -14.36 -6.11
C LEU A 377 20.10 -13.55 -6.87
N ALA A 378 20.36 -13.19 -8.12
CA ALA A 378 19.40 -12.49 -8.97
C ALA A 378 18.15 -13.35 -9.27
N LEU A 379 18.33 -14.66 -9.48
CA LEU A 379 17.19 -15.57 -9.65
C LEU A 379 16.36 -15.71 -8.37
N CYS A 380 17.01 -15.84 -7.21
CA CYS A 380 16.32 -15.87 -5.92
C CYS A 380 15.54 -14.58 -5.67
N HIS A 381 16.13 -13.44 -5.96
CA HIS A 381 15.49 -12.12 -5.86
C HIS A 381 14.23 -12.02 -6.77
N ASP A 382 14.37 -12.32 -8.07
CA ASP A 382 13.24 -12.27 -9.01
C ASP A 382 12.12 -13.26 -8.60
N TYR A 383 12.47 -14.45 -8.14
CA TYR A 383 11.51 -15.41 -7.61
C TYR A 383 10.72 -14.86 -6.42
N ARG A 384 11.42 -14.24 -5.46
CA ARG A 384 10.79 -13.67 -4.25
C ARG A 384 9.89 -12.49 -4.56
N LEU A 385 10.28 -11.62 -5.50
CA LEU A 385 9.40 -10.53 -5.95
C LEU A 385 8.12 -11.06 -6.60
N ARG A 386 8.23 -12.07 -7.48
CA ARG A 386 7.05 -12.69 -8.10
C ARG A 386 6.16 -13.40 -7.09
N LEU A 387 6.76 -14.05 -6.10
CA LEU A 387 6.03 -14.70 -5.03
C LEU A 387 5.27 -13.67 -4.17
N ALA A 388 5.91 -12.53 -3.83
CA ALA A 388 5.25 -11.44 -3.14
C ALA A 388 4.07 -10.87 -3.96
N ASP A 389 4.22 -10.77 -5.29
CA ASP A 389 3.17 -10.30 -6.19
C ASP A 389 2.00 -11.29 -6.31
N LEU A 390 2.25 -12.57 -6.28
CA LEU A 390 1.22 -13.60 -6.25
C LEU A 390 0.51 -13.66 -4.90
N ASN A 391 1.27 -13.59 -3.80
CA ASN A 391 0.73 -13.66 -2.45
C ASN A 391 -0.10 -12.42 -2.06
N ARG A 392 -0.05 -11.32 -2.84
CA ARG A 392 -0.92 -10.15 -2.64
C ARG A 392 -2.41 -10.46 -2.69
N TYR A 393 -2.79 -11.50 -3.45
CA TYR A 393 -4.18 -11.95 -3.60
C TYR A 393 -4.66 -12.79 -2.41
N ILE A 394 -3.72 -13.25 -1.58
CA ILE A 394 -4.01 -14.10 -0.42
C ILE A 394 -3.89 -13.25 0.83
N THR A 395 -5.02 -12.92 1.43
CA THR A 395 -5.04 -12.32 2.77
C THR A 395 -4.84 -13.42 3.79
N THR A 396 -3.73 -13.37 4.51
CA THR A 396 -3.62 -14.02 5.83
C THR A 396 -4.32 -13.10 6.82
N ASP A 397 -5.47 -13.54 7.35
CA ASP A 397 -6.18 -12.90 8.47
C ASP A 397 -5.29 -12.83 9.71
#